data_0a6289330e21fc449827234045aa5eff
#
_entry.id   0a6289330e21fc449827234045aa5eff
#
_cell.length_a   1.000
_cell.length_b   1.000
_cell.length_c   1.000
_cell.angle_alpha   90.00
_cell.angle_beta   90.00
_cell.angle_gamma   90.00
#
_symmetry.space_group_name_H-M   'P 1'
#
loop_
_entity.id
_entity.type
_entity.pdbx_description
1 polymer ?
#
loop_
_entity_poly.entity_id
_entity_poly.type
_entity_poly.pdbx_seq_one_letter_code
_entity_poly.pdbx_strand_id
1 'polypeptide(L)'
;MSLVHSELQTIFLLTKARAVFALIISLGQATVYVLTGMYGQPSELGAGVCLLLVVQLVIAALIVILLDELLQKGYGLGSGISLFIATNICESIIWKAFSPTTINTGRGPEFEGALIALFHLLLTWNDKSRALKEAFYRERLPNVMNLVSTLAIFAVVIYLQGFRIEIPVKSNRYRGQRGSYPIKLFYTSNMPIMLESALSSNLFIVSQMLFTRFPTNLFVKLLGVWEVSNLLSCLISIAHPPT
;
A
#
# COMPACT_ATOMS: atom_id res chain seq x y z
N MET A 1 27.57 12.81 -33.51
CA MET A 1 28.16 12.27 -32.28
C MET A 1 27.99 13.23 -31.08
N SER A 2 28.10 14.55 -31.26
CA SER A 2 27.88 15.54 -30.20
C SER A 2 26.45 15.62 -29.64
N LEU A 3 25.42 15.46 -30.49
CA LEU A 3 24.02 15.47 -30.08
C LEU A 3 23.64 14.29 -29.16
N VAL A 4 24.16 13.08 -29.42
CA VAL A 4 23.91 11.91 -28.60
C VAL A 4 24.57 12.06 -27.23
N HIS A 5 25.74 12.72 -27.17
CA HIS A 5 26.45 12.96 -25.93
C HIS A 5 25.76 14.02 -25.04
N SER A 6 25.19 15.07 -25.65
CA SER A 6 24.38 16.08 -24.94
C SER A 6 23.06 15.49 -24.41
N GLU A 7 22.38 14.64 -25.17
CA GLU A 7 21.16 13.93 -24.74
C GLU A 7 21.46 13.00 -23.54
N LEU A 8 22.56 12.23 -23.61
CA LEU A 8 22.97 11.36 -22.50
C LEU A 8 23.31 12.13 -21.22
N GLN A 9 23.99 13.28 -21.35
CA GLN A 9 24.28 14.16 -20.21
C GLN A 9 23.00 14.76 -19.60
N THR A 10 22.04 15.15 -20.44
CA THR A 10 20.76 15.70 -19.97
C THR A 10 19.93 14.65 -19.22
N ILE A 11 19.87 13.41 -19.73
CA ILE A 11 19.19 12.30 -19.07
C ILE A 11 19.87 11.97 -17.72
N PHE A 12 21.18 11.97 -17.66
CA PHE A 12 21.93 11.71 -16.45
C PHE A 12 21.74 12.79 -15.37
N LEU A 13 21.70 14.07 -15.79
CA LEU A 13 21.41 15.20 -14.90
C LEU A 13 19.98 15.16 -14.39
N LEU A 14 19.01 14.84 -15.25
CA LEU A 14 17.61 14.68 -14.87
C LEU A 14 17.41 13.55 -13.85
N THR A 15 18.10 12.43 -14.03
CA THR A 15 18.01 11.29 -13.11
C THR A 15 18.59 11.65 -11.74
N LYS A 16 19.73 12.36 -11.69
CA LYS A 16 20.33 12.84 -10.44
C LYS A 16 19.44 13.88 -9.75
N ALA A 17 18.89 14.83 -10.49
CA ALA A 17 17.99 15.84 -9.95
C ALA A 17 16.73 15.21 -9.35
N ARG A 18 16.17 14.20 -10.02
CA ARG A 18 15.02 13.43 -9.53
C ARG A 18 15.33 12.69 -8.22
N ALA A 19 16.50 12.07 -8.10
CA ALA A 19 16.90 11.38 -6.88
C ALA A 19 17.08 12.33 -5.70
N VAL A 20 17.74 13.48 -5.91
CA VAL A 20 17.91 14.52 -4.87
C VAL A 20 16.56 15.07 -4.44
N PHE A 21 15.66 15.37 -5.39
CA PHE A 21 14.32 15.85 -5.08
C PHE A 21 13.50 14.84 -4.27
N ALA A 22 13.56 13.56 -4.63
CA ALA A 22 12.91 12.50 -3.89
C ALA A 22 13.47 12.37 -2.47
N LEU A 23 14.77 12.56 -2.28
CA LEU A 23 15.41 12.55 -0.96
C LEU A 23 14.96 13.72 -0.08
N ILE A 24 14.82 14.92 -0.64
CA ILE A 24 14.32 16.09 0.10
C ILE A 24 12.87 15.87 0.54
N ILE A 25 12.03 15.34 -0.35
CA ILE A 25 10.64 15.00 -0.02
C ILE A 25 10.59 13.93 1.07
N SER A 26 11.40 12.87 0.97
CA SER A 26 11.42 11.79 1.97
C SER A 26 11.86 12.28 3.34
N LEU A 27 12.83 13.20 3.41
CA LEU A 27 13.25 13.81 4.65
C LEU A 27 12.12 14.66 5.28
N GLY A 28 11.45 15.47 4.46
CA GLY A 28 10.30 16.25 4.90
C GLY A 28 9.17 15.38 5.42
N GLN A 29 8.87 14.29 4.72
CA GLN A 29 7.82 13.35 5.10
C GLN A 29 8.17 12.55 6.36
N ALA A 30 9.42 12.12 6.50
CA ALA A 30 9.91 11.44 7.70
C ALA A 30 9.80 12.34 8.95
N THR A 31 10.19 13.61 8.84
CA THR A 31 10.05 14.59 9.93
C THR A 31 8.59 14.83 10.31
N VAL A 32 7.70 14.94 9.32
CA VAL A 32 6.25 15.07 9.58
C VAL A 32 5.70 13.85 10.30
N TYR A 33 6.02 12.63 9.88
CA TYR A 33 5.54 11.40 10.53
C TYR A 33 6.01 11.27 11.98
N VAL A 34 7.25 11.64 12.27
CA VAL A 34 7.78 11.61 13.64
C VAL A 34 7.12 12.69 14.51
N LEU A 35 6.92 13.91 13.97
CA LEU A 35 6.30 15.02 14.71
C LEU A 35 4.79 14.84 14.94
N THR A 36 4.08 14.15 14.04
CA THR A 36 2.66 13.82 14.22
C THR A 36 2.40 12.76 15.29
N GLY A 37 3.46 12.13 15.83
CA GLY A 37 3.32 11.16 16.91
C GLY A 37 2.83 9.78 16.47
N MET A 38 2.95 9.43 15.18
CA MET A 38 2.57 8.08 14.70
C MET A 38 3.37 6.96 15.37
N TYR A 39 4.58 7.24 15.80
CA TYR A 39 5.47 6.29 16.51
C TYR A 39 5.47 6.46 18.03
N GLY A 40 4.69 7.40 18.55
CA GLY A 40 4.60 7.78 19.94
C GLY A 40 4.78 9.28 20.15
N GLN A 41 4.35 9.80 21.30
CA GLN A 41 4.46 11.24 21.57
C GLN A 41 5.93 11.67 21.62
N PRO A 42 6.34 12.73 20.88
CA PRO A 42 7.73 13.19 20.84
C PRO A 42 8.28 13.58 22.21
N SER A 43 7.41 14.01 23.13
CA SER A 43 7.73 14.36 24.51
C SER A 43 8.13 13.15 25.38
N GLU A 44 7.59 11.96 25.07
CA GLU A 44 7.87 10.73 25.82
C GLU A 44 9.08 9.98 25.26
N LEU A 45 9.23 9.99 23.94
CA LEU A 45 10.32 9.31 23.24
C LEU A 45 11.69 9.96 23.43
N GLY A 46 11.71 11.29 23.62
CA GLY A 46 12.96 12.06 23.70
C GLY A 46 13.55 12.39 22.31
N ALA A 47 14.33 13.49 22.26
CA ALA A 47 14.88 14.02 21.01
C ALA A 47 15.83 13.03 20.29
N GLY A 48 16.57 12.22 21.03
CA GLY A 48 17.52 11.25 20.46
C GLY A 48 16.83 10.14 19.67
N VAL A 49 15.73 9.59 20.20
CA VAL A 49 14.96 8.54 19.52
C VAL A 49 14.22 9.09 18.29
N CYS A 50 13.68 10.31 18.39
CA CYS A 50 13.06 10.98 17.25
C CYS A 50 14.05 11.19 16.10
N LEU A 51 15.27 11.63 16.39
CA LEU A 51 16.32 11.80 15.39
C LEU A 51 16.67 10.45 14.73
N LEU A 52 16.82 9.41 15.56
CA LEU A 52 17.14 8.06 15.06
C LEU A 52 16.04 7.52 14.15
N LEU A 53 14.77 7.73 14.49
CA LEU A 53 13.63 7.36 13.63
C LEU A 53 13.64 8.10 12.29
N VAL A 54 13.91 9.40 12.30
CA VAL A 54 14.03 10.17 11.05
C VAL A 54 15.14 9.62 10.16
N VAL A 55 16.32 9.37 10.73
CA VAL A 55 17.46 8.79 9.98
C VAL A 55 17.11 7.41 9.43
N GLN A 56 16.47 6.56 10.22
CA GLN A 56 16.03 5.23 9.79
C GLN A 56 15.06 5.30 8.61
N LEU A 57 14.07 6.19 8.66
CA LEU A 57 13.09 6.37 7.58
C LEU A 57 13.74 6.90 6.30
N VAL A 58 14.69 7.82 6.42
CA VAL A 58 15.45 8.35 5.26
C VAL A 58 16.32 7.28 4.63
N ILE A 59 17.00 6.46 5.42
CA ILE A 59 17.80 5.33 4.91
C ILE A 59 16.89 4.31 4.20
N ALA A 60 15.74 3.98 4.77
CA ALA A 60 14.78 3.08 4.16
C ALA A 60 14.28 3.64 2.81
N ALA A 61 13.96 4.93 2.73
CA ALA A 61 13.55 5.58 1.49
C ALA A 61 14.68 5.55 0.44
N LEU A 62 15.94 5.78 0.84
CA LEU A 62 17.10 5.66 -0.04
C LEU A 62 17.24 4.26 -0.63
N ILE A 63 17.10 3.23 0.19
CA ILE A 63 17.17 1.83 -0.25
C ILE A 63 16.09 1.55 -1.29
N VAL A 64 14.86 2.00 -1.06
CA VAL A 64 13.74 1.82 -2.01
C VAL A 64 14.01 2.54 -3.33
N ILE A 65 14.53 3.78 -3.30
CA ILE A 65 14.86 4.54 -4.51
C ILE A 65 15.95 3.84 -5.32
N LEU A 66 17.01 3.36 -4.66
CA LEU A 66 18.10 2.63 -5.31
C LEU A 66 17.63 1.30 -5.92
N LEU A 67 16.76 0.58 -5.22
CA LEU A 67 16.16 -0.65 -5.72
C LEU A 67 15.24 -0.38 -6.92
N ASP A 68 14.44 0.69 -6.89
CA ASP A 68 13.60 1.09 -8.02
C ASP A 68 14.46 1.39 -9.26
N GLU A 69 15.55 2.13 -9.09
CA GLU A 69 16.50 2.44 -10.18
C GLU A 69 17.17 1.18 -10.74
N LEU A 70 17.56 0.25 -9.86
CA LEU A 70 18.16 -1.03 -10.26
C LEU A 70 17.17 -1.89 -11.04
N LEU A 71 15.91 -1.95 -10.61
CA LEU A 71 14.87 -2.72 -11.28
C LEU A 71 14.53 -2.14 -12.66
N GLN A 72 14.48 -0.82 -12.80
CA GLN A 72 14.22 -0.15 -14.07
C GLN A 72 15.38 -0.36 -15.07
N LYS A 73 16.62 -0.18 -14.62
CA LYS A 73 17.82 -0.27 -15.48
C LYS A 73 18.33 -1.69 -15.67
N GLY A 74 18.28 -2.52 -14.63
CA GLY A 74 18.83 -3.87 -14.64
C GLY A 74 17.90 -4.91 -15.24
N TYR A 75 16.62 -4.86 -14.90
CA TYR A 75 15.63 -5.88 -15.30
C TYR A 75 14.62 -5.40 -16.33
N GLY A 76 14.63 -4.12 -16.71
CA GLY A 76 13.71 -3.56 -17.69
C GLY A 76 12.25 -3.52 -17.21
N LEU A 77 12.01 -3.63 -15.92
CA LEU A 77 10.68 -3.49 -15.32
C LEU A 77 10.26 -2.01 -15.35
N GLY A 78 9.07 -1.74 -15.83
CA GLY A 78 8.60 -0.36 -16.04
C GLY A 78 8.49 0.49 -14.76
N SER A 79 8.26 -0.13 -13.59
CA SER A 79 8.23 0.54 -12.28
C SER A 79 8.48 -0.44 -11.16
N GLY A 80 9.53 -0.20 -10.37
CA GLY A 80 9.83 -0.98 -9.17
C GLY A 80 8.85 -0.72 -8.04
N ILE A 81 8.34 0.51 -7.93
CA ILE A 81 7.36 0.89 -6.90
C ILE A 81 6.07 0.07 -7.05
N SER A 82 5.58 -0.12 -8.28
CA SER A 82 4.40 -0.97 -8.53
C SER A 82 4.63 -2.42 -8.11
N LEU A 83 5.83 -2.93 -8.32
CA LEU A 83 6.23 -4.27 -7.87
C LEU A 83 6.23 -4.38 -6.35
N PHE A 84 6.79 -3.40 -5.63
CA PHE A 84 6.81 -3.40 -4.17
C PHE A 84 5.40 -3.35 -3.58
N ILE A 85 4.52 -2.52 -4.14
CA ILE A 85 3.12 -2.43 -3.69
C ILE A 85 2.40 -3.76 -3.94
N ALA A 86 2.58 -4.37 -5.10
CA ALA A 86 2.01 -5.68 -5.42
C ALA A 86 2.52 -6.77 -4.46
N THR A 87 3.81 -6.76 -4.14
CA THR A 87 4.42 -7.71 -3.19
C THR A 87 3.83 -7.54 -1.79
N ASN A 88 3.68 -6.31 -1.28
CA ASN A 88 3.08 -6.05 0.04
C ASN A 88 1.62 -6.50 0.11
N ILE A 89 0.85 -6.29 -0.97
CA ILE A 89 -0.54 -6.75 -1.04
C ILE A 89 -0.59 -8.28 -1.06
N CYS A 90 0.24 -8.94 -1.86
CA CYS A 90 0.32 -10.40 -1.91
C CYS A 90 0.75 -10.98 -0.56
N GLU A 91 1.74 -10.40 0.10
CA GLU A 91 2.16 -10.80 1.45
C GLU A 91 1.01 -10.70 2.45
N SER A 92 0.30 -9.58 2.45
CA SER A 92 -0.86 -9.37 3.34
C SER A 92 -1.97 -10.39 3.09
N ILE A 93 -2.24 -10.76 1.85
CA ILE A 93 -3.24 -11.78 1.49
C ILE A 93 -2.79 -13.15 1.96
N ILE A 94 -1.53 -13.51 1.70
CA ILE A 94 -0.96 -14.81 2.12
C ILE A 94 -0.95 -14.91 3.64
N TRP A 95 -0.55 -13.84 4.34
CA TRP A 95 -0.58 -13.81 5.79
C TRP A 95 -1.99 -14.04 6.35
N LYS A 96 -2.98 -13.31 5.84
CA LYS A 96 -4.39 -13.50 6.26
C LYS A 96 -4.95 -14.88 5.91
N ALA A 97 -4.42 -15.55 4.89
CA ALA A 97 -4.83 -16.90 4.52
C ALA A 97 -4.17 -18.00 5.36
N PHE A 98 -2.85 -17.87 5.61
CA PHE A 98 -2.01 -18.95 6.16
C PHE A 98 -1.35 -18.60 7.50
N SER A 99 -1.74 -17.52 8.18
CA SER A 99 -1.13 -17.16 9.47
C SER A 99 -1.34 -18.27 10.53
N PRO A 100 -0.26 -18.80 11.12
CA PRO A 100 -0.34 -19.77 12.20
C PRO A 100 -0.58 -19.12 13.58
N THR A 101 -0.63 -17.77 13.65
CA THR A 101 -0.83 -17.06 14.91
C THR A 101 -2.21 -17.28 15.47
N THR A 102 -2.28 -17.47 16.78
CA THR A 102 -3.54 -17.62 17.50
C THR A 102 -3.88 -16.33 18.23
N ILE A 103 -5.11 -15.85 18.05
CA ILE A 103 -5.64 -14.67 18.72
C ILE A 103 -6.78 -15.13 19.65
N ASN A 104 -6.78 -14.60 20.85
CA ASN A 104 -7.83 -14.89 21.83
C ASN A 104 -9.02 -13.92 21.58
N THR A 105 -10.08 -14.43 20.98
CA THR A 105 -11.28 -13.66 20.60
C THR A 105 -12.37 -13.68 21.68
N GLY A 106 -12.05 -14.18 22.89
CA GLY A 106 -13.03 -14.33 23.99
C GLY A 106 -13.81 -15.65 23.98
N ARG A 107 -13.71 -16.45 22.92
CA ARG A 107 -14.26 -17.82 22.82
C ARG A 107 -13.18 -18.90 22.92
N GLY A 108 -11.93 -18.48 23.07
CA GLY A 108 -10.74 -19.35 23.07
C GLY A 108 -9.68 -18.91 22.07
N PRO A 109 -8.52 -19.57 22.06
CA PRO A 109 -7.47 -19.29 21.07
C PRO A 109 -7.94 -19.77 19.69
N GLU A 110 -8.14 -18.84 18.77
CA GLU A 110 -8.50 -19.11 17.38
C GLU A 110 -7.37 -18.74 16.45
N PHE A 111 -7.17 -19.52 15.39
CA PHE A 111 -6.16 -19.20 14.37
C PHE A 111 -6.59 -17.98 13.53
N GLU A 112 -5.66 -17.07 13.30
CA GLU A 112 -5.89 -15.89 12.47
C GLU A 112 -6.07 -16.23 11.00
N GLY A 113 -5.27 -17.19 10.49
CA GLY A 113 -5.32 -17.61 9.09
C GLY A 113 -6.66 -18.27 8.73
N ALA A 114 -7.30 -17.79 7.68
CA ALA A 114 -8.61 -18.27 7.25
C ALA A 114 -8.59 -19.76 6.87
N LEU A 115 -7.56 -20.22 6.14
CA LEU A 115 -7.42 -21.62 5.72
C LEU A 115 -7.05 -22.55 6.88
N ILE A 116 -6.09 -22.12 7.72
CA ILE A 116 -5.67 -22.89 8.89
C ILE A 116 -6.83 -23.05 9.86
N ALA A 117 -7.59 -21.98 10.09
CA ALA A 117 -8.78 -22.04 10.92
C ALA A 117 -9.87 -22.94 10.35
N LEU A 118 -10.06 -22.94 9.01
CA LEU A 118 -10.99 -23.86 8.35
C LEU A 118 -10.61 -25.32 8.62
N PHE A 119 -9.33 -25.68 8.40
CA PHE A 119 -8.86 -27.05 8.64
C PHE A 119 -8.97 -27.43 10.12
N HIS A 120 -8.61 -26.53 11.03
CA HIS A 120 -8.71 -26.77 12.46
C HIS A 120 -10.16 -26.98 12.90
N LEU A 121 -11.11 -26.14 12.46
CA LEU A 121 -12.53 -26.27 12.78
C LEU A 121 -13.13 -27.55 12.20
N LEU A 122 -12.71 -27.95 10.99
CA LEU A 122 -13.20 -29.16 10.33
C LEU A 122 -12.71 -30.44 11.02
N LEU A 123 -11.50 -30.39 11.62
CA LEU A 123 -10.92 -31.54 12.34
C LEU A 123 -11.42 -31.66 13.79
N THR A 124 -11.63 -30.49 14.45
CA THR A 124 -11.92 -30.46 15.89
C THR A 124 -13.42 -30.61 16.20
N TRP A 125 -14.30 -30.11 15.31
CA TRP A 125 -15.74 -30.07 15.57
C TRP A 125 -16.43 -31.32 14.99
N ASN A 126 -17.32 -31.93 15.79
CA ASN A 126 -18.15 -33.07 15.35
C ASN A 126 -19.20 -32.64 14.30
N ASP A 127 -19.79 -31.44 14.47
CA ASP A 127 -20.78 -30.88 13.54
C ASP A 127 -20.11 -30.12 12.41
N LYS A 128 -19.80 -30.79 11.30
CA LYS A 128 -19.08 -30.21 10.13
C LYS A 128 -19.85 -29.10 9.43
N SER A 129 -21.18 -29.16 9.42
CA SER A 129 -22.02 -28.13 8.80
C SER A 129 -21.94 -26.79 9.55
N ARG A 130 -21.93 -26.81 10.88
CA ARG A 130 -21.79 -25.65 11.73
C ARG A 130 -20.37 -25.08 11.66
N ALA A 131 -19.36 -25.94 11.68
CA ALA A 131 -17.96 -25.56 11.52
C ALA A 131 -17.71 -24.83 10.18
N LEU A 132 -18.30 -25.33 9.09
CA LEU A 132 -18.19 -24.70 7.78
C LEU A 132 -18.85 -23.32 7.75
N LYS A 133 -20.08 -23.21 8.29
CA LYS A 133 -20.79 -21.91 8.37
C LYS A 133 -19.99 -20.89 9.18
N GLU A 134 -19.40 -21.29 10.29
CA GLU A 134 -18.59 -20.40 11.13
C GLU A 134 -17.29 -19.98 10.43
N ALA A 135 -16.61 -20.87 9.73
CA ALA A 135 -15.41 -20.54 8.95
C ALA A 135 -15.68 -19.55 7.81
N PHE A 136 -16.85 -19.61 7.17
CA PHE A 136 -17.24 -18.72 6.08
C PHE A 136 -17.70 -17.34 6.58
N TYR A 137 -18.38 -17.26 7.73
CA TYR A 137 -19.00 -16.04 8.26
C TYR A 137 -18.40 -15.61 9.60
N ARG A 138 -17.10 -15.79 9.77
CA ARG A 138 -16.38 -15.33 10.97
C ARG A 138 -16.46 -13.82 11.14
N GLU A 139 -16.84 -13.36 12.32
CA GLU A 139 -16.78 -11.96 12.69
C GLU A 139 -15.40 -11.60 13.25
N ARG A 140 -14.84 -10.44 12.93
CA ARG A 140 -13.56 -9.87 13.42
C ARG A 140 -12.26 -10.54 12.94
N LEU A 141 -12.29 -11.68 12.27
CA LEU A 141 -11.12 -12.36 11.75
C LEU A 141 -11.24 -12.59 10.24
N PRO A 142 -10.12 -12.82 9.51
CA PRO A 142 -10.17 -13.10 8.08
C PRO A 142 -11.06 -14.30 7.78
N ASN A 143 -12.03 -14.12 6.89
CA ASN A 143 -13.00 -15.15 6.49
C ASN A 143 -12.55 -15.87 5.23
N VAL A 144 -12.92 -17.14 5.10
CA VAL A 144 -12.75 -17.88 3.85
C VAL A 144 -13.53 -17.21 2.70
N MET A 145 -14.68 -16.62 3.00
CA MET A 145 -15.46 -15.87 1.99
C MET A 145 -14.70 -14.70 1.39
N ASN A 146 -13.96 -13.94 2.19
CA ASN A 146 -13.11 -12.87 1.71
C ASN A 146 -11.98 -13.36 0.81
N LEU A 147 -11.40 -14.52 1.12
CA LEU A 147 -10.38 -15.15 0.29
C LEU A 147 -10.95 -15.58 -1.07
N VAL A 148 -12.10 -16.23 -1.07
CA VAL A 148 -12.79 -16.66 -2.30
C VAL A 148 -13.18 -15.45 -3.15
N SER A 149 -13.70 -14.39 -2.53
CA SER A 149 -14.03 -13.14 -3.23
C SER A 149 -12.79 -12.51 -3.85
N THR A 150 -11.66 -12.49 -3.15
CA THR A 150 -10.39 -11.98 -3.67
C THR A 150 -9.92 -12.78 -4.89
N LEU A 151 -9.99 -14.11 -4.81
CA LEU A 151 -9.63 -14.97 -5.94
C LEU A 151 -10.58 -14.79 -7.14
N ALA A 152 -11.88 -14.64 -6.89
CA ALA A 152 -12.87 -14.41 -7.93
C ALA A 152 -12.62 -13.07 -8.66
N ILE A 153 -12.41 -11.99 -7.89
CA ILE A 153 -12.08 -10.68 -8.45
C ILE A 153 -10.79 -10.74 -9.26
N PHE A 154 -9.76 -11.42 -8.74
CA PHE A 154 -8.50 -11.60 -9.44
C PHE A 154 -8.66 -12.33 -10.76
N ALA A 155 -9.43 -13.40 -10.80
CA ALA A 155 -9.73 -14.15 -12.02
C ALA A 155 -10.48 -13.28 -13.06
N VAL A 156 -11.47 -12.49 -12.62
CA VAL A 156 -12.20 -11.56 -13.48
C VAL A 156 -11.27 -10.48 -14.04
N VAL A 157 -10.39 -9.92 -13.21
CA VAL A 157 -9.42 -8.89 -13.66
C VAL A 157 -8.45 -9.47 -14.69
N ILE A 158 -7.91 -10.68 -14.47
CA ILE A 158 -7.03 -11.34 -15.46
C ILE A 158 -7.77 -11.55 -16.78
N TYR A 159 -9.02 -12.03 -16.72
CA TYR A 159 -9.83 -12.22 -17.92
C TYR A 159 -10.02 -10.91 -18.68
N LEU A 160 -10.37 -9.82 -17.99
CA LEU A 160 -10.57 -8.51 -18.59
C LEU A 160 -9.26 -7.88 -19.12
N GLN A 161 -8.10 -8.18 -18.51
CA GLN A 161 -6.80 -7.73 -19.02
C GLN A 161 -6.42 -8.38 -20.37
N GLY A 162 -7.00 -9.52 -20.70
CA GLY A 162 -6.82 -10.17 -22.00
C GLY A 162 -7.45 -9.41 -23.16
N PHE A 163 -8.43 -8.53 -22.92
CA PHE A 163 -9.09 -7.77 -23.97
C PHE A 163 -8.19 -6.63 -24.48
N ARG A 164 -7.91 -6.69 -25.78
CA ARG A 164 -7.15 -5.67 -26.50
C ARG A 164 -7.82 -5.39 -27.84
N ILE A 165 -7.79 -4.14 -28.26
CA ILE A 165 -8.26 -3.70 -29.58
C ILE A 165 -7.02 -3.37 -30.39
N GLU A 166 -6.91 -3.99 -31.57
CA GLU A 166 -5.81 -3.75 -32.49
C GLU A 166 -6.22 -2.71 -33.53
N ILE A 167 -5.56 -1.55 -33.53
CA ILE A 167 -5.79 -0.50 -34.52
C ILE A 167 -4.77 -0.68 -35.64
N PRO A 168 -5.20 -0.85 -36.91
CA PRO A 168 -4.28 -0.93 -38.05
C PRO A 168 -3.65 0.44 -38.31
N VAL A 169 -2.34 0.56 -38.10
CA VAL A 169 -1.56 1.77 -38.38
C VAL A 169 -0.90 1.64 -39.75
N LYS A 170 -1.15 2.59 -40.65
CA LYS A 170 -0.48 2.69 -41.95
C LYS A 170 0.66 3.72 -41.85
N SER A 171 1.89 3.32 -42.13
CA SER A 171 3.00 4.25 -42.23
C SER A 171 2.96 4.99 -43.57
N ASN A 172 2.91 6.33 -43.54
CA ASN A 172 2.92 7.16 -44.73
C ASN A 172 4.31 7.25 -45.40
N ARG A 173 5.37 6.83 -44.65
CA ARG A 173 6.76 6.96 -45.08
C ARG A 173 7.30 5.70 -45.78
N TYR A 174 6.75 4.53 -45.48
CA TYR A 174 7.13 3.25 -46.07
C TYR A 174 5.91 2.60 -46.70
N ARG A 175 5.82 2.62 -48.02
CA ARG A 175 4.76 1.95 -48.79
C ARG A 175 4.79 0.45 -48.55
N GLY A 176 3.83 -0.07 -47.76
CA GLY A 176 3.61 -1.51 -47.60
C GLY A 176 3.69 -2.06 -46.21
N GLN A 177 4.27 -1.37 -45.21
CA GLN A 177 4.26 -1.83 -43.82
C GLN A 177 2.96 -1.45 -43.13
N ARG A 178 2.15 -2.47 -42.84
CA ARG A 178 0.96 -2.37 -41.98
C ARG A 178 1.38 -2.89 -40.61
N GLY A 179 1.35 -2.03 -39.60
CA GLY A 179 1.54 -2.39 -38.21
C GLY A 179 0.18 -2.39 -37.48
N SER A 180 0.00 -3.24 -36.50
CA SER A 180 -1.12 -3.16 -35.57
C SER A 180 -0.63 -2.56 -34.24
N TYR A 181 -1.37 -1.59 -33.71
CA TYR A 181 -1.11 -1.00 -32.39
C TYR A 181 -2.15 -1.55 -31.40
N PRO A 182 -1.73 -2.40 -30.45
CA PRO A 182 -2.64 -2.98 -29.47
C PRO A 182 -2.95 -1.98 -28.36
N ILE A 183 -4.21 -1.60 -28.20
CA ILE A 183 -4.72 -0.83 -27.08
C ILE A 183 -5.34 -1.81 -26.07
N LYS A 184 -4.77 -1.87 -24.86
CA LYS A 184 -5.30 -2.69 -23.78
C LYS A 184 -6.48 -1.98 -23.12
N LEU A 185 -7.49 -2.74 -22.67
CA LEU A 185 -8.64 -2.20 -21.95
C LEU A 185 -8.24 -1.45 -20.67
N PHE A 186 -7.24 -1.97 -19.95
CA PHE A 186 -6.67 -1.34 -18.76
C PHE A 186 -5.27 -0.76 -19.06
N TYR A 187 -5.21 0.27 -19.87
CA TYR A 187 -3.93 0.88 -20.26
C TYR A 187 -3.32 1.78 -19.15
N THR A 188 -4.16 2.52 -18.43
CA THR A 188 -3.72 3.54 -17.47
C THR A 188 -4.20 3.33 -16.04
N SER A 189 -4.76 2.17 -15.71
CA SER A 189 -5.52 1.97 -14.46
C SER A 189 -4.68 2.05 -13.17
N ASN A 190 -3.41 1.69 -13.19
CA ASN A 190 -2.61 1.60 -11.96
C ASN A 190 -2.02 2.94 -11.51
N MET A 191 -1.55 3.77 -12.43
CA MET A 191 -0.88 5.05 -12.11
C MET A 191 -1.81 6.07 -11.44
N PRO A 192 -3.02 6.36 -11.96
CA PRO A 192 -3.93 7.32 -11.34
C PRO A 192 -4.40 6.90 -9.95
N ILE A 193 -4.71 5.62 -9.74
CA ILE A 193 -5.19 5.09 -8.45
C ILE A 193 -4.11 5.18 -7.38
N MET A 194 -2.86 4.86 -7.71
CA MET A 194 -1.73 5.00 -6.79
C MET A 194 -1.46 6.46 -6.43
N LEU A 195 -1.53 7.35 -7.41
CA LEU A 195 -1.36 8.78 -7.18
C LEU A 195 -2.47 9.35 -6.29
N GLU A 196 -3.72 8.95 -6.54
CA GLU A 196 -4.88 9.34 -5.75
C GLU A 196 -4.76 8.86 -4.29
N SER A 197 -4.43 7.59 -4.08
CA SER A 197 -4.27 7.03 -2.73
C SER A 197 -3.12 7.67 -1.96
N ALA A 198 -1.99 7.95 -2.61
CA ALA A 198 -0.86 8.65 -2.01
C ALA A 198 -1.22 10.10 -1.66
N LEU A 199 -1.91 10.81 -2.56
CA LEU A 199 -2.36 12.18 -2.35
C LEU A 199 -3.37 12.25 -1.19
N SER A 200 -4.34 11.34 -1.17
CA SER A 200 -5.36 11.24 -0.13
C SER A 200 -4.74 10.96 1.24
N SER A 201 -3.79 10.03 1.32
CA SER A 201 -3.09 9.71 2.57
C SER A 201 -2.27 10.90 3.09
N ASN A 202 -1.57 11.61 2.21
CA ASN A 202 -0.81 12.80 2.59
C ASN A 202 -1.74 13.94 3.05
N LEU A 203 -2.86 14.15 2.36
CA LEU A 203 -3.86 15.14 2.75
C LEU A 203 -4.45 14.83 4.13
N PHE A 204 -4.72 13.54 4.40
CA PHE A 204 -5.24 13.06 5.67
C PHE A 204 -4.28 13.37 6.83
N ILE A 205 -2.99 13.08 6.66
CA ILE A 205 -1.96 13.36 7.67
C ILE A 205 -1.79 14.87 7.88
N VAL A 206 -1.77 15.66 6.80
CA VAL A 206 -1.71 17.12 6.90
C VAL A 206 -2.94 17.70 7.61
N SER A 207 -4.14 17.19 7.31
CA SER A 207 -5.37 17.59 7.98
C SER A 207 -5.32 17.30 9.48
N GLN A 208 -4.86 16.10 9.87
CA GLN A 208 -4.70 15.71 11.26
C GLN A 208 -3.69 16.60 11.99
N MET A 209 -2.56 16.90 11.35
CA MET A 209 -1.52 17.77 11.92
C MET A 209 -2.01 19.22 12.08
N LEU A 210 -2.77 19.76 11.10
CA LEU A 210 -3.35 21.10 11.20
C LEU A 210 -4.41 21.16 12.31
N PHE A 211 -5.22 20.13 12.46
CA PHE A 211 -6.25 20.09 13.51
C PHE A 211 -5.63 20.06 14.91
N THR A 212 -4.56 19.29 15.12
CA THR A 212 -3.85 19.27 16.41
C THR A 212 -3.17 20.59 16.73
N ARG A 213 -2.73 21.35 15.72
CA ARG A 213 -2.00 22.62 15.92
C ARG A 213 -2.91 23.85 15.99
N PHE A 214 -4.01 23.87 15.22
CA PHE A 214 -4.92 25.01 15.08
C PHE A 214 -6.39 24.59 15.10
N PRO A 215 -6.97 24.14 16.24
CA PRO A 215 -8.32 23.60 16.30
C PRO A 215 -9.42 24.66 16.06
N THR A 216 -9.11 25.96 16.17
CA THR A 216 -10.08 27.06 16.09
C THR A 216 -10.28 27.63 14.69
N ASN A 217 -9.39 27.33 13.74
CA ASN A 217 -9.48 27.88 12.38
C ASN A 217 -10.59 27.22 11.56
N LEU A 218 -11.39 28.05 10.88
CA LEU A 218 -12.51 27.62 10.05
C LEU A 218 -12.07 26.73 8.88
N PHE A 219 -10.93 27.02 8.26
CA PHE A 219 -10.34 26.20 7.19
C PHE A 219 -9.95 24.80 7.66
N VAL A 220 -9.45 24.68 8.88
CA VAL A 220 -9.09 23.39 9.45
C VAL A 220 -10.32 22.55 9.74
N LYS A 221 -11.40 23.15 10.20
CA LYS A 221 -12.70 22.49 10.39
C LYS A 221 -13.34 22.04 9.07
N LEU A 222 -13.08 22.75 7.99
CA LEU A 222 -13.55 22.37 6.64
C LEU A 222 -12.80 21.14 6.10
N LEU A 223 -11.50 21.00 6.42
CA LEU A 223 -10.69 19.85 6.02
C LEU A 223 -11.04 18.57 6.79
N GLY A 224 -11.62 18.69 7.98
CA GLY A 224 -12.08 17.55 8.77
C GLY A 224 -12.04 17.82 10.27
N VAL A 225 -13.06 17.34 10.96
CA VAL A 225 -13.12 17.38 12.42
C VAL A 225 -12.64 16.04 12.96
N TRP A 226 -11.51 16.04 13.63
CA TRP A 226 -10.91 14.84 14.21
C TRP A 226 -11.33 14.74 15.68
N GLU A 227 -12.24 13.84 16.00
CA GLU A 227 -12.55 13.50 17.39
C GLU A 227 -11.51 12.52 17.92
N VAL A 228 -10.70 12.99 18.85
CA VAL A 228 -9.66 12.19 19.53
C VAL A 228 -10.27 11.02 20.34
N SER A 229 -11.55 11.09 20.64
CA SER A 229 -12.26 10.10 21.46
C SER A 229 -12.31 8.68 20.87
N ASN A 230 -12.28 8.51 19.56
CA ASN A 230 -12.47 7.20 18.95
C ASN A 230 -11.21 6.33 18.92
N LEU A 231 -10.03 6.91 18.91
CA LEU A 231 -8.77 6.15 18.96
C LEU A 231 -8.39 5.74 20.37
N LEU A 232 -8.59 6.65 21.34
CA LEU A 232 -8.33 6.36 22.75
C LEU A 232 -9.36 5.40 23.35
N SER A 233 -10.64 5.53 22.99
CA SER A 233 -11.67 4.59 23.44
C SER A 233 -11.51 3.20 22.84
N CYS A 234 -11.02 3.10 21.60
CA CYS A 234 -10.69 1.80 20.99
C CYS A 234 -9.46 1.16 21.65
N LEU A 235 -8.43 1.95 21.98
CA LEU A 235 -7.24 1.47 22.69
C LEU A 235 -7.54 1.15 24.16
N ILE A 236 -8.36 1.93 24.84
CA ILE A 236 -8.78 1.68 26.23
C ILE A 236 -9.73 0.47 26.29
N SER A 237 -10.59 0.27 25.30
CA SER A 237 -11.44 -0.93 25.22
C SER A 237 -10.65 -2.21 24.97
N ILE A 238 -9.46 -2.11 24.34
CA ILE A 238 -8.54 -3.23 24.16
C ILE A 238 -7.70 -3.46 25.44
N ALA A 239 -7.39 -2.41 26.19
CA ALA A 239 -6.57 -2.48 27.39
C ALA A 239 -7.35 -2.87 28.68
N HIS A 240 -8.66 -2.67 28.72
CA HIS A 240 -9.54 -3.05 29.82
C HIS A 240 -10.77 -3.80 29.30
N PRO A 241 -10.75 -5.15 29.25
CA PRO A 241 -11.96 -5.91 29.04
C PRO A 241 -12.88 -5.69 30.26
N PRO A 242 -14.19 -5.48 30.07
CA PRO A 242 -15.14 -5.37 31.17
C PRO A 242 -15.14 -6.68 31.94
N THR A 243 -14.88 -6.59 33.24
CA THR A 243 -15.05 -7.66 34.22
C THR A 243 -16.44 -8.19 34.25
#